data_82dd453af3e74ca505d6137fd480cda5
#
_entry.id   82dd453af3e74ca505d6137fd480cda5
#
_cell.length_a   1.000
_cell.length_b   1.000
_cell.length_c   1.000
_cell.angle_alpha   90.00
_cell.angle_beta   90.00
_cell.angle_gamma   90.00
#
_symmetry.space_group_name_H-M   'P 1'
#
loop_
_entity.id
_entity.type
_entity.pdbx_description
1 polymer ?
#
loop_
_entity_poly.entity_id
_entity_poly.type
_entity_poly.pdbx_seq_one_letter_code
_entity_poly.pdbx_strand_id
1 'polypeptide(L)'
;MANNKLKTEELDKVLGSVSSEEQLQEYLDRYTNKDGYGFCQYFNEYLAEHDIVHAQVIADCNLDKDYATQITNGTKRNPGRDKALALCIAAGMKKDEINRAMKLLKVSPLYSRNKRDSVLLMHINKRICKVIYINLELDRLGLPILK
;
A
#
# COMPACT_ATOMS: atom_id res chain seq x y z
N MET A 1 14.32 -10.02 -10.99
CA MET A 1 14.79 -11.22 -10.30
C MET A 1 13.70 -11.78 -9.42
N ALA A 2 13.43 -13.06 -9.50
CA ALA A 2 12.37 -13.72 -8.76
C ALA A 2 12.52 -13.57 -7.23
N ASN A 3 13.76 -13.47 -6.74
CA ASN A 3 14.06 -13.37 -5.31
C ASN A 3 13.53 -12.10 -4.65
N ASN A 4 13.33 -11.03 -5.42
CA ASN A 4 12.82 -9.77 -4.89
C ASN A 4 11.30 -9.77 -4.71
N LYS A 5 10.62 -10.85 -5.12
CA LYS A 5 9.17 -10.99 -5.02
C LYS A 5 8.72 -11.76 -3.78
N LEU A 6 9.65 -12.16 -2.91
CA LEU A 6 9.30 -12.86 -1.69
C LEU A 6 8.51 -11.94 -0.76
N LYS A 7 7.48 -12.50 -0.14
CA LYS A 7 6.67 -11.79 0.85
C LYS A 7 7.48 -11.59 2.14
N THR A 8 7.08 -10.61 2.94
CA THR A 8 7.73 -10.31 4.20
C THR A 8 7.86 -11.55 5.10
N GLU A 9 6.82 -12.36 5.17
CA GLU A 9 6.83 -13.60 5.97
C GLU A 9 7.87 -14.59 5.48
N GLU A 10 8.03 -14.71 4.17
CA GLU A 10 9.03 -15.57 3.55
C GLU A 10 10.44 -15.04 3.83
N LEU A 11 10.61 -13.71 3.78
CA LEU A 11 11.89 -13.08 4.12
C LEU A 11 12.26 -13.29 5.58
N ASP A 12 11.29 -13.25 6.48
CA ASP A 12 11.53 -13.53 7.91
C ASP A 12 12.05 -14.95 8.11
N LYS A 13 11.53 -15.93 7.37
CA LYS A 13 12.00 -17.30 7.42
C LYS A 13 13.42 -17.44 6.89
N VAL A 14 13.71 -16.79 5.76
CA VAL A 14 15.06 -16.80 5.18
C VAL A 14 16.06 -16.19 6.17
N LEU A 15 15.71 -15.03 6.74
CA LEU A 15 16.56 -14.35 7.72
C LEU A 15 16.76 -15.18 8.97
N GLY A 16 15.75 -15.94 9.41
CA GLY A 16 15.86 -16.85 10.55
C GLY A 16 16.91 -17.95 10.35
N SER A 17 17.25 -18.29 9.12
CA SER A 17 18.29 -19.28 8.80
C SER A 17 19.68 -18.67 8.68
N VAL A 18 19.81 -17.34 8.74
CA VAL A 18 21.10 -16.66 8.63
C VAL A 18 21.85 -16.76 9.95
N SER A 19 23.07 -17.31 9.91
CA SER A 19 23.88 -17.54 11.12
C SER A 19 25.33 -17.08 10.98
N SER A 20 25.74 -16.64 9.80
CA SER A 20 27.11 -16.16 9.58
C SER A 20 27.08 -14.79 8.92
N GLU A 21 28.23 -14.10 9.01
CA GLU A 21 28.39 -12.79 8.38
C GLU A 21 28.30 -12.86 6.87
N GLU A 22 28.82 -13.92 6.28
CA GLU A 22 28.72 -14.14 4.83
C GLU A 22 27.27 -14.33 4.40
N GLN A 23 26.52 -15.11 5.16
CA GLN A 23 25.09 -15.32 4.91
C GLN A 23 24.30 -14.04 5.07
N LEU A 24 24.65 -13.23 6.07
CA LEU A 24 24.01 -11.95 6.27
C LEU A 24 24.26 -11.01 5.08
N GLN A 25 25.50 -10.92 4.64
CA GLN A 25 25.83 -10.07 3.49
C GLN A 25 25.11 -10.52 2.23
N GLU A 26 25.02 -11.83 2.02
CA GLU A 26 24.28 -12.38 0.89
C GLU A 26 22.79 -12.04 0.99
N TYR A 27 22.21 -12.14 2.20
CA TYR A 27 20.82 -11.74 2.43
C TYR A 27 20.61 -10.25 2.12
N LEU A 28 21.50 -9.38 2.64
CA LEU A 28 21.41 -7.93 2.43
C LEU A 28 21.50 -7.59 0.94
N ASP A 29 22.37 -8.25 0.20
CA ASP A 29 22.54 -7.98 -1.24
C ASP A 29 21.31 -8.43 -2.05
N ARG A 30 20.67 -9.50 -1.60
CA ARG A 30 19.59 -10.13 -2.37
C ARG A 30 18.21 -9.58 -2.05
N TYR A 31 17.92 -9.29 -0.79
CA TYR A 31 16.56 -9.05 -0.33
C TYR A 31 16.30 -7.66 0.26
N THR A 32 17.31 -6.90 0.62
CA THR A 32 17.09 -5.59 1.19
C THR A 32 17.06 -4.50 0.12
N ASN A 33 16.41 -3.39 0.46
CA ASN A 33 16.24 -2.28 -0.47
C ASN A 33 17.49 -1.42 -0.53
N LYS A 34 18.23 -1.57 -1.60
CA LYS A 34 19.35 -0.67 -1.87
C LYS A 34 18.90 0.60 -2.54
N ASP A 35 17.94 0.49 -3.46
CA ASP A 35 17.52 1.56 -4.35
C ASP A 35 16.01 1.81 -4.26
N GLY A 36 15.49 1.80 -3.04
CA GLY A 36 14.16 2.30 -2.83
C GLY A 36 13.03 1.39 -3.26
N TYR A 37 13.11 0.09 -2.88
CA TYR A 37 11.87 -0.66 -2.88
C TYR A 37 10.92 0.02 -1.90
N GLY A 38 9.87 0.59 -2.40
CA GLY A 38 8.95 1.36 -1.60
C GLY A 38 7.53 1.18 -2.07
N PHE A 39 6.70 2.17 -1.77
CA PHE A 39 5.27 2.10 -2.06
C PHE A 39 4.99 1.83 -3.55
N CYS A 40 5.65 2.55 -4.44
CA CYS A 40 5.41 2.42 -5.88
C CYS A 40 5.62 0.99 -6.37
N GLN A 41 6.73 0.37 -6.00
CA GLN A 41 7.05 -1.00 -6.40
C GLN A 41 6.03 -1.98 -5.81
N TYR A 42 5.75 -1.87 -4.53
CA TYR A 42 4.77 -2.72 -3.84
C TYR A 42 3.40 -2.61 -4.51
N PHE A 43 2.96 -1.39 -4.76
CA PHE A 43 1.66 -1.11 -5.36
C PHE A 43 1.54 -1.72 -6.75
N ASN A 44 2.54 -1.49 -7.60
CA ASN A 44 2.52 -1.99 -8.98
C ASN A 44 2.67 -3.52 -9.04
N GLU A 45 3.43 -4.12 -8.14
CA GLU A 45 3.49 -5.58 -8.04
C GLU A 45 2.13 -6.15 -7.64
N TYR A 46 1.43 -5.49 -6.72
CA TYR A 46 0.09 -5.91 -6.32
C TYR A 46 -0.87 -5.89 -7.51
N LEU A 47 -0.87 -4.80 -8.28
CA LEU A 47 -1.74 -4.70 -9.45
C LEU A 47 -1.44 -5.82 -10.46
N ALA A 48 -0.17 -6.09 -10.70
CA ALA A 48 0.24 -7.13 -11.64
C ALA A 48 -0.16 -8.53 -11.16
N GLU A 49 0.05 -8.83 -9.88
CA GLU A 49 -0.28 -10.13 -9.30
C GLU A 49 -1.78 -10.43 -9.29
N HIS A 50 -2.61 -9.40 -9.19
CA HIS A 50 -4.07 -9.55 -9.10
C HIS A 50 -4.79 -9.17 -10.39
N ASP A 51 -4.05 -8.94 -11.47
CA ASP A 51 -4.61 -8.54 -12.78
C ASP A 51 -5.52 -7.32 -12.69
N ILE A 52 -5.10 -6.34 -11.90
CA ILE A 52 -5.89 -5.11 -11.69
C ILE A 52 -5.48 -4.06 -12.71
N VAL A 53 -6.45 -3.47 -13.39
CA VAL A 53 -6.22 -2.47 -14.42
C VAL A 53 -5.87 -1.12 -13.76
N HIS A 54 -4.70 -0.60 -14.07
CA HIS A 54 -4.20 0.66 -13.50
C HIS A 54 -5.17 1.82 -13.74
N ALA A 55 -5.72 1.94 -14.95
CA ALA A 55 -6.66 3.01 -15.29
C ALA A 55 -7.91 2.98 -14.39
N GLN A 56 -8.37 1.79 -14.02
CA GLN A 56 -9.53 1.65 -13.14
C GLN A 56 -9.22 2.15 -11.73
N VAL A 57 -8.02 1.84 -11.23
CA VAL A 57 -7.59 2.33 -9.92
C VAL A 57 -7.52 3.85 -9.91
N ILE A 58 -6.95 4.44 -10.94
CA ILE A 58 -6.87 5.91 -11.07
C ILE A 58 -8.27 6.53 -11.10
N ALA A 59 -9.22 5.89 -11.79
CA ALA A 59 -10.60 6.36 -11.84
C ALA A 59 -11.29 6.27 -10.48
N ASP A 60 -11.02 5.22 -9.71
CA ASP A 60 -11.73 4.92 -8.46
C ASP A 60 -11.11 5.58 -7.22
N CYS A 61 -9.87 6.05 -7.29
CA CYS A 61 -9.17 6.57 -6.11
C CYS A 61 -9.63 7.97 -5.67
N ASN A 62 -10.39 8.66 -6.52
CA ASN A 62 -10.92 10.00 -6.24
C ASN A 62 -9.85 11.04 -5.92
N LEU A 63 -8.67 10.87 -6.48
CA LEU A 63 -7.58 11.85 -6.42
C LEU A 63 -7.43 12.53 -7.77
N ASP A 64 -6.73 13.66 -7.77
CA ASP A 64 -6.31 14.27 -9.03
C ASP A 64 -5.57 13.24 -9.88
N LYS A 65 -5.98 13.10 -11.14
CA LYS A 65 -5.47 12.08 -12.04
C LYS A 65 -3.96 12.17 -12.24
N ASP A 66 -3.46 13.38 -12.45
CA ASP A 66 -2.04 13.59 -12.72
C ASP A 66 -1.21 13.27 -11.46
N TYR A 67 -1.70 13.68 -10.30
CA TYR A 67 -1.03 13.39 -9.04
C TYR A 67 -1.00 11.89 -8.76
N ALA A 68 -2.13 11.22 -8.92
CA ALA A 68 -2.22 9.76 -8.73
C ALA A 68 -1.26 9.03 -9.68
N THR A 69 -1.21 9.46 -10.93
CA THR A 69 -0.28 8.88 -11.92
C THR A 69 1.17 9.08 -11.50
N GLN A 70 1.54 10.25 -10.98
CA GLN A 70 2.88 10.52 -10.50
C GLN A 70 3.28 9.66 -9.30
N ILE A 71 2.33 9.34 -8.44
CA ILE A 71 2.58 8.40 -7.33
C ILE A 71 2.85 7.00 -7.88
N THR A 72 2.01 6.53 -8.78
CA THR A 72 2.09 5.16 -9.27
C THR A 72 3.24 4.94 -10.25
N ASN A 73 3.74 5.98 -10.91
CA ASN A 73 4.92 5.86 -11.78
C ASN A 73 6.25 6.12 -11.06
N GLY A 74 6.21 6.42 -9.77
CA GLY A 74 7.42 6.62 -8.96
C GLY A 74 7.98 8.04 -8.95
N THR A 75 7.36 8.98 -9.67
CA THR A 75 7.78 10.39 -9.65
C THR A 75 7.63 10.98 -8.25
N LYS A 76 6.53 10.64 -7.57
CA LYS A 76 6.30 11.02 -6.18
C LYS A 76 6.43 9.78 -5.31
N ARG A 77 7.58 9.61 -4.66
CA ARG A 77 7.93 8.38 -3.94
C ARG A 77 7.27 8.23 -2.58
N ASN A 78 7.01 9.36 -1.91
CA ASN A 78 6.50 9.35 -0.55
C ASN A 78 5.17 10.11 -0.48
N PRO A 79 4.09 9.55 -1.04
CA PRO A 79 2.78 10.18 -0.92
C PRO A 79 2.36 10.23 0.55
N GLY A 80 1.51 11.19 0.90
CA GLY A 80 0.93 11.24 2.23
C GLY A 80 0.02 10.04 2.48
N ARG A 81 -0.29 9.81 3.75
CA ARG A 81 -1.10 8.67 4.18
C ARG A 81 -2.43 8.60 3.45
N ASP A 82 -3.15 9.71 3.37
CA ASP A 82 -4.47 9.75 2.73
C ASP A 82 -4.44 9.34 1.26
N LYS A 83 -3.46 9.84 0.53
CA LYS A 83 -3.35 9.53 -0.90
C LYS A 83 -2.98 8.06 -1.12
N ALA A 84 -2.09 7.54 -0.30
CA ALA A 84 -1.73 6.13 -0.36
C ALA A 84 -2.92 5.25 0.01
N LEU A 85 -3.68 5.61 1.04
CA LEU A 85 -4.89 4.88 1.43
C LEU A 85 -5.91 4.87 0.29
N ALA A 86 -6.13 6.01 -0.34
CA ALA A 86 -7.08 6.10 -1.45
C ALA A 86 -6.69 5.16 -2.60
N LEU A 87 -5.42 5.14 -2.97
CA LEU A 87 -4.93 4.26 -4.03
C LEU A 87 -5.04 2.78 -3.64
N CYS A 88 -4.66 2.43 -2.43
CA CYS A 88 -4.73 1.04 -1.95
C CYS A 88 -6.17 0.53 -1.87
N ILE A 89 -7.10 1.37 -1.40
CA ILE A 89 -8.52 1.03 -1.34
C ILE A 89 -9.06 0.84 -2.76
N ALA A 90 -8.72 1.73 -3.67
CA ALA A 90 -9.14 1.63 -5.06
C ALA A 90 -8.59 0.36 -5.74
N ALA A 91 -7.42 -0.08 -5.35
CA ALA A 91 -6.84 -1.34 -5.84
C ALA A 91 -7.49 -2.59 -5.24
N GLY A 92 -8.37 -2.43 -4.25
CA GLY A 92 -9.05 -3.55 -3.62
C GLY A 92 -8.20 -4.29 -2.60
N MET A 93 -7.19 -3.65 -2.06
CA MET A 93 -6.35 -4.27 -1.03
C MET A 93 -7.13 -4.52 0.26
N LYS A 94 -6.78 -5.61 0.93
CA LYS A 94 -7.27 -5.92 2.26
C LYS A 94 -6.48 -5.14 3.31
N LYS A 95 -7.00 -5.12 4.54
CA LYS A 95 -6.38 -4.41 5.67
C LYS A 95 -4.89 -4.71 5.80
N ASP A 96 -4.51 -5.97 5.79
CA ASP A 96 -3.10 -6.36 6.00
C ASP A 96 -2.21 -5.86 4.87
N GLU A 97 -2.72 -5.90 3.64
CA GLU A 97 -2.00 -5.42 2.47
C GLU A 97 -1.83 -3.91 2.49
N ILE A 98 -2.86 -3.19 2.90
CA ILE A 98 -2.81 -1.74 3.06
C ILE A 98 -1.80 -1.37 4.16
N ASN A 99 -1.83 -2.09 5.28
CA ASN A 99 -0.93 -1.80 6.39
C ASN A 99 0.55 -2.07 6.04
N ARG A 100 0.82 -3.00 5.14
CA ARG A 100 2.18 -3.16 4.58
C ARG A 100 2.60 -1.93 3.79
N ALA A 101 1.69 -1.38 2.99
CA ALA A 101 1.96 -0.14 2.27
C ALA A 101 2.23 1.02 3.23
N MET A 102 1.44 1.13 4.29
CA MET A 102 1.64 2.17 5.31
C MET A 102 3.01 2.04 5.99
N LYS A 103 3.41 0.81 6.26
CA LYS A 103 4.73 0.55 6.84
C LYS A 103 5.87 0.99 5.91
N LEU A 104 5.75 0.72 4.62
CA LEU A 104 6.73 1.17 3.63
C LEU A 104 6.85 2.69 3.59
N LEU A 105 5.75 3.38 3.77
CA LEU A 105 5.71 4.84 3.81
C LEU A 105 6.07 5.43 5.18
N LYS A 106 6.25 4.58 6.19
CA LYS A 106 6.55 5.00 7.57
C LYS A 106 5.44 5.89 8.14
N VAL A 107 4.20 5.56 7.81
CA VAL A 107 3.02 6.23 8.36
C VAL A 107 2.23 5.21 9.19
N SER A 108 1.28 5.71 9.99
CA SER A 108 0.53 4.83 10.89
C SER A 108 -0.37 3.87 10.13
N PRO A 109 -0.48 2.61 10.59
CA PRO A 109 -1.40 1.65 9.99
C PRO A 109 -2.85 2.02 10.30
N LEU A 110 -3.79 1.35 9.65
CA LEU A 110 -5.21 1.48 9.97
C LEU A 110 -5.45 0.93 11.38
N TYR A 111 -6.11 1.74 12.20
CA TYR A 111 -6.34 1.43 13.60
C TYR A 111 -7.83 1.43 13.91
N SER A 112 -8.35 0.28 14.33
CA SER A 112 -9.80 0.09 14.54
C SER A 112 -10.41 0.94 15.67
N ARG A 113 -9.59 1.49 16.55
CA ARG A 113 -10.08 2.40 17.60
C ARG A 113 -10.09 3.86 17.18
N ASN A 114 -9.59 4.18 16.00
CA ASN A 114 -9.70 5.51 15.41
C ASN A 114 -11.02 5.60 14.64
N LYS A 115 -11.81 6.62 14.88
CA LYS A 115 -13.14 6.76 14.25
C LYS A 115 -13.06 6.75 12.73
N ARG A 116 -12.17 7.54 12.17
CA ARG A 116 -12.02 7.66 10.73
C ARG A 116 -11.54 6.34 10.13
N ASP A 117 -10.52 5.74 10.72
CA ASP A 117 -9.98 4.46 10.24
C ASP A 117 -11.03 3.36 10.34
N SER A 118 -11.90 3.38 11.34
CA SER A 118 -13.01 2.41 11.45
C SER A 118 -13.96 2.49 10.27
N VAL A 119 -14.27 3.69 9.80
CA VAL A 119 -15.12 3.88 8.61
C VAL A 119 -14.41 3.31 7.40
N LEU A 120 -13.12 3.58 7.24
CA LEU A 120 -12.34 3.03 6.14
C LEU A 120 -12.32 1.51 6.18
N LEU A 121 -12.07 0.94 7.35
CA LEU A 121 -12.01 -0.52 7.52
C LEU A 121 -13.33 -1.20 7.20
N MET A 122 -14.45 -0.60 7.58
CA MET A 122 -15.77 -1.14 7.23
C MET A 122 -15.95 -1.23 5.72
N HIS A 123 -15.59 -0.17 5.01
CA HIS A 123 -15.71 -0.15 3.55
C HIS A 123 -14.73 -1.13 2.88
N ILE A 124 -13.51 -1.22 3.41
CA ILE A 124 -12.51 -2.19 2.94
C ILE A 124 -13.06 -3.61 3.08
N ASN A 125 -13.62 -3.92 4.24
CA ASN A 125 -14.18 -5.26 4.51
C ASN A 125 -15.38 -5.57 3.62
N LYS A 126 -16.16 -4.57 3.25
CA LYS A 126 -17.28 -4.72 2.31
C LYS A 126 -16.85 -4.72 0.86
N ARG A 127 -15.56 -4.62 0.59
CA ARG A 127 -14.99 -4.60 -0.77
C ARG A 127 -15.45 -3.41 -1.59
N ILE A 128 -15.65 -2.27 -0.97
CA ILE A 128 -15.98 -1.03 -1.64
C ILE A 128 -14.67 -0.34 -2.05
N CYS A 129 -14.45 -0.26 -3.36
CA CYS A 129 -13.19 0.27 -3.92
C CYS A 129 -13.31 1.70 -4.43
N LYS A 130 -14.51 2.20 -4.65
CA LYS A 130 -14.71 3.58 -5.12
C LYS A 130 -14.65 4.54 -3.95
N VAL A 131 -13.53 5.25 -3.85
CA VAL A 131 -13.24 6.14 -2.72
C VAL A 131 -14.27 7.24 -2.56
N ILE A 132 -14.92 7.67 -3.65
CA ILE A 132 -15.95 8.71 -3.56
C ILE A 132 -17.07 8.32 -2.58
N TYR A 133 -17.47 7.06 -2.54
CA TYR A 133 -18.53 6.61 -1.61
C TYR A 133 -18.05 6.64 -0.17
N ILE A 134 -16.79 6.31 0.05
CA ILE A 134 -16.18 6.38 1.38
C ILE A 134 -16.12 7.83 1.85
N ASN A 135 -15.72 8.73 0.97
CA ASN A 135 -15.64 10.16 1.29
C ASN A 135 -17.01 10.76 1.57
N LEU A 136 -18.05 10.33 0.88
CA LEU A 136 -19.41 10.76 1.17
C LEU A 136 -19.82 10.35 2.60
N GLU A 137 -19.49 9.14 3.00
CA GLU A 137 -19.78 8.66 4.35
C GLU A 137 -18.97 9.38 5.40
N LEU A 138 -17.68 9.61 5.15
CA LEU A 138 -16.83 10.38 6.05
C LEU A 138 -17.38 11.79 6.25
N ASP A 139 -17.77 12.43 5.16
CA ASP A 139 -18.33 13.79 5.20
C ASP A 139 -19.64 13.82 6.00
N ARG A 140 -20.52 12.85 5.76
CA ARG A 140 -21.76 12.71 6.48
C ARG A 140 -21.54 12.61 8.00
N LEU A 141 -20.47 11.95 8.40
CA LEU A 141 -20.12 11.75 9.81
C LEU A 141 -19.30 12.90 10.40
N GLY A 142 -19.01 13.93 9.60
CA GLY A 142 -18.20 15.05 10.05
C GLY A 142 -16.72 14.72 10.18
N LEU A 143 -16.26 13.68 9.52
CA LEU A 143 -14.86 13.27 9.53
C LEU A 143 -14.14 13.75 8.26
N PRO A 144 -12.82 14.02 8.35
CA PRO A 144 -12.06 14.45 7.16
C PRO A 144 -12.09 13.40 6.05
N ILE A 145 -12.33 13.82 4.83
CA ILE A 145 -12.27 12.93 3.67
C ILE A 145 -10.83 12.59 3.31
N LEU A 146 -10.66 11.53 2.51
CA LEU A 146 -9.35 11.17 1.93
C LEU A 146 -9.03 12.12 0.78
N LYS A 147 -7.90 12.79 0.90
CA LYS A 147 -7.46 13.70 -0.15
C LYS A 147 -5.95 13.98 -0.12
#